data_1cc24bbe0bcf41883b0260e7c7810536
#
_entry.id   1cc24bbe0bcf41883b0260e7c7810536
#
_cell.length_a   1.000
_cell.length_b   1.000
_cell.length_c   1.000
_cell.angle_alpha   90.00
_cell.angle_beta   90.00
_cell.angle_gamma   90.00
#
_symmetry.space_group_name_H-M   'P 1'
#
loop_
_entity.id
_entity.type
_entity.pdbx_description
1 polymer ?
#
loop_
_entity_poly.entity_id
_entity_poly.type
_entity_poly.pdbx_seq_one_letter_code
_entity_poly.pdbx_strand_id
1 'polypeptide(L)'
;GLTAFYMSGYPYTPIIFRGKDPVEDARNPNSKRGPAYRNVNLTFSKYFQAGEHKFSLGLNFFNVLDIRNSVDVWPMTGKPDNPGSYYTNYVGLPGTDPNGVGVFADKSSAYYDRPWRLSSPREINFFLRIDFD
;
A
#
# COMPACT_ATOMS: atom_id res chain seq x y z
N GLY A 1 -3.17 -12.33 21.59
CA GLY A 1 -2.21 -11.25 21.39
C GLY A 1 -2.77 -10.14 20.53
N LEU A 2 -2.35 -8.92 20.78
CA LEU A 2 -2.67 -7.73 20.00
C LEU A 2 -1.37 -7.02 19.68
N THR A 3 -1.15 -6.67 18.41
CA THR A 3 -0.01 -5.89 17.98
C THR A 3 -0.48 -4.72 17.12
N ALA A 4 -0.07 -3.52 17.47
CA ALA A 4 -0.39 -2.31 16.73
C ALA A 4 0.89 -1.59 16.30
N PHE A 5 0.93 -1.15 15.04
CA PHE A 5 2.03 -0.40 14.45
C PHE A 5 1.54 0.94 13.94
N TYR A 6 2.34 1.95 14.23
CA TYR A 6 2.20 3.27 13.62
C TYR A 6 3.57 3.78 13.23
N MET A 7 3.73 4.13 11.96
CA MET A 7 4.98 4.69 11.43
C MET A 7 4.64 5.90 10.56
N SER A 8 5.53 6.89 10.55
CA SER A 8 5.44 7.97 9.57
C SER A 8 5.58 7.40 8.16
N GLY A 9 4.94 8.03 7.20
CA GLY A 9 5.01 7.61 5.80
C GLY A 9 6.44 7.57 5.26
N TYR A 10 6.65 6.78 4.22
CA TYR A 10 7.92 6.69 3.53
C TYR A 10 8.33 8.04 2.94
N PRO A 11 9.61 8.40 3.03
CA PRO A 11 10.11 9.61 2.40
C PRO A 11 10.08 9.46 0.87
N TYR A 12 9.81 10.55 0.18
CA TYR A 12 9.89 10.62 -1.27
C TYR A 12 10.42 11.98 -1.75
N THR A 13 11.01 11.99 -2.93
CA THR A 13 11.46 13.21 -3.58
C THR A 13 10.30 13.81 -4.38
N PRO A 14 9.85 15.03 -4.06
CA PRO A 14 8.73 15.63 -4.77
C PRO A 14 9.11 16.04 -6.18
N ILE A 15 8.11 16.11 -7.06
CA ILE A 15 8.23 16.73 -8.37
C ILE A 15 8.05 18.25 -8.22
N ILE A 16 8.94 19.00 -8.85
CA ILE A 16 8.84 20.45 -9.01
C ILE A 16 8.77 20.79 -10.50
N PHE A 17 8.27 21.97 -10.81
CA PHE A 17 8.24 22.47 -12.19
C PHE A 17 9.42 23.39 -12.46
N ARG A 18 10.15 23.11 -13.53
CA ARG A 18 11.10 24.06 -14.13
C ARG A 18 10.49 24.58 -15.44
N GLY A 19 9.86 25.74 -15.36
CA GLY A 19 9.02 26.21 -16.45
C GLY A 19 7.77 25.33 -16.58
N LYS A 20 7.63 24.60 -17.69
CA LYS A 20 6.53 23.66 -17.94
C LYS A 20 6.89 22.20 -17.67
N ASP A 21 8.16 21.91 -17.43
CA ASP A 21 8.67 20.54 -17.32
C ASP A 21 8.66 20.06 -15.87
N PRO A 22 8.01 18.93 -15.57
CA PRO A 22 8.08 18.29 -14.25
C PRO A 22 9.43 17.61 -14.10
N VAL A 23 10.14 17.93 -13.02
CA VAL A 23 11.44 17.33 -12.69
C VAL A 23 11.50 16.97 -11.22
N GLU A 24 12.26 15.96 -10.86
CA GLU A 24 12.53 15.66 -9.46
C GLU A 24 13.29 16.78 -8.78
N ASP A 25 12.93 17.11 -7.54
CA ASP A 25 13.66 18.10 -6.75
C ASP A 25 14.98 17.52 -6.23
N ALA A 26 15.97 17.46 -7.10
CA ALA A 26 17.29 16.94 -6.77
C ALA A 26 18.03 17.74 -5.67
N ARG A 27 17.58 18.96 -5.35
CA ARG A 27 18.17 19.78 -4.27
C ARG A 27 17.67 19.35 -2.90
N ASN A 28 16.46 18.78 -2.85
CA ASN A 28 15.81 18.34 -1.64
C ASN A 28 15.32 16.89 -1.77
N PRO A 29 16.22 15.91 -1.92
CA PRO A 29 15.84 14.52 -2.05
C PRO A 29 15.16 14.05 -0.77
N ASN A 30 14.11 13.20 -0.89
CA ASN A 30 13.37 12.64 0.22
C ASN A 30 12.79 13.67 1.21
N SER A 31 12.49 14.89 0.72
CA SER A 31 12.06 16.00 1.57
C SER A 31 10.61 15.93 2.01
N LYS A 32 9.81 15.09 1.37
CA LYS A 32 8.41 14.87 1.73
C LYS A 32 8.15 13.44 2.19
N ARG A 33 7.04 13.26 2.89
CA ARG A 33 6.59 11.94 3.34
C ARG A 33 5.20 11.64 2.81
N GLY A 34 5.01 10.39 2.40
CA GLY A 34 3.72 9.84 2.06
C GLY A 34 2.81 9.67 3.29
N PRO A 35 1.62 9.08 3.11
CA PRO A 35 0.70 8.77 4.20
C PRO A 35 1.33 7.89 5.27
N ALA A 36 0.93 8.11 6.53
CA ALA A 36 1.40 7.29 7.66
C ALA A 36 0.94 5.83 7.50
N TYR A 37 1.82 4.92 7.85
CA TYR A 37 1.54 3.48 7.88
C TYR A 37 0.91 3.12 9.22
N ARG A 38 -0.20 2.41 9.18
CA ARG A 38 -0.92 1.92 10.37
C ARG A 38 -1.35 0.48 10.15
N ASN A 39 -1.13 -0.36 11.16
CA ASN A 39 -1.57 -1.74 11.10
C ASN A 39 -1.91 -2.24 12.50
N VAL A 40 -2.92 -3.08 12.59
CA VAL A 40 -3.33 -3.77 13.82
C VAL A 40 -3.52 -5.24 13.48
N ASN A 41 -2.80 -6.09 14.20
CA ASN A 41 -2.91 -7.53 14.09
C ASN A 41 -3.47 -8.11 15.39
N LEU A 42 -4.27 -9.14 15.28
CA LEU A 42 -4.89 -9.81 16.40
C LEU A 42 -4.69 -11.32 16.28
N THR A 43 -4.27 -11.93 17.36
CA THR A 43 -4.07 -13.38 17.43
C THR A 43 -4.86 -13.95 18.60
N PHE A 44 -5.67 -14.96 18.32
CA PHE A 44 -6.33 -15.79 19.32
C PHE A 44 -5.81 -17.21 19.24
N SER A 45 -5.57 -17.81 20.39
CA SER A 45 -5.28 -19.25 20.47
C SER A 45 -5.95 -19.83 21.69
N LYS A 46 -6.52 -21.02 21.55
CA LYS A 46 -7.11 -21.79 22.62
C LYS A 46 -6.53 -23.21 22.61
N TYR A 47 -6.07 -23.62 23.78
CA TYR A 47 -5.55 -24.96 24.02
C TYR A 47 -6.60 -25.78 24.75
N PHE A 48 -6.78 -27.02 24.37
CA PHE A 48 -7.64 -27.97 25.05
C PHE A 48 -7.06 -29.36 24.91
N GLN A 49 -7.43 -30.23 25.82
CA GLN A 49 -7.03 -31.63 25.84
C GLN A 49 -8.27 -32.52 25.78
N ALA A 50 -8.20 -33.54 24.95
CA ALA A 50 -9.20 -34.59 24.86
C ALA A 50 -8.52 -35.95 24.89
N GLY A 51 -8.68 -36.68 26.01
CA GLY A 51 -7.91 -37.89 26.26
C GLY A 51 -6.41 -37.61 26.39
N GLU A 52 -5.60 -38.36 25.66
CA GLU A 52 -4.15 -38.18 25.60
C GLU A 52 -3.68 -37.13 24.60
N HIS A 53 -4.57 -36.64 23.74
CA HIS A 53 -4.25 -35.69 22.69
C HIS A 53 -4.43 -34.23 23.12
N LYS A 54 -3.48 -33.43 22.74
CA LYS A 54 -3.53 -31.97 22.95
C LYS A 54 -3.86 -31.27 21.64
N PHE A 55 -4.76 -30.32 21.72
CA PHE A 55 -5.23 -29.56 20.59
C PHE A 55 -4.95 -28.07 20.81
N SER A 56 -4.56 -27.40 19.75
CA SER A 56 -4.42 -25.96 19.72
C SER A 56 -5.18 -25.41 18.51
N LEU A 57 -6.14 -24.56 18.80
CA LEU A 57 -6.95 -23.88 17.79
C LEU A 57 -6.58 -22.41 17.79
N GLY A 58 -6.33 -21.84 16.63
CA GLY A 58 -5.97 -20.45 16.56
C GLY A 58 -6.51 -19.71 15.33
N LEU A 59 -6.62 -18.41 15.51
CA LEU A 59 -7.01 -17.43 14.51
C LEU A 59 -6.03 -16.28 14.52
N ASN A 60 -5.45 -15.99 13.36
CA ASN A 60 -4.63 -14.83 13.13
C ASN A 60 -5.36 -13.86 12.20
N PHE A 61 -5.58 -12.65 12.67
CA PHE A 61 -6.11 -11.56 11.89
C PHE A 61 -4.97 -10.59 11.59
N PHE A 62 -4.58 -10.49 10.35
CA PHE A 62 -3.65 -9.49 9.89
C PHE A 62 -4.43 -8.30 9.32
N ASN A 63 -4.01 -7.09 9.70
CA ASN A 63 -4.66 -5.87 9.28
C ASN A 63 -6.18 -5.87 9.63
N VAL A 64 -6.51 -6.06 10.90
CA VAL A 64 -7.92 -6.17 11.40
C VAL A 64 -8.79 -5.02 10.94
N LEU A 65 -8.23 -3.81 10.89
CA LEU A 65 -8.96 -2.60 10.51
C LEU A 65 -9.11 -2.42 9.00
N ASP A 66 -8.53 -3.33 8.20
CA ASP A 66 -8.54 -3.29 6.73
C ASP A 66 -8.00 -1.96 6.16
N ILE A 67 -6.99 -1.40 6.81
CA ILE A 67 -6.37 -0.16 6.36
C ILE A 67 -5.45 -0.46 5.18
N ARG A 68 -5.73 0.12 4.03
CA ARG A 68 -4.87 0.10 2.85
C ARG A 68 -3.76 1.13 3.02
N ASN A 69 -2.62 0.69 3.54
CA ASN A 69 -1.47 1.56 3.71
C ASN A 69 -0.78 1.81 2.37
N SER A 70 -0.33 3.05 2.16
CA SER A 70 0.48 3.39 1.01
C SER A 70 1.89 2.83 1.17
N VAL A 71 2.34 2.01 0.22
CA VAL A 71 3.72 1.49 0.15
C VAL A 71 4.54 2.22 -0.91
N ASP A 72 3.87 2.85 -1.85
CA ASP A 72 4.47 3.73 -2.85
C ASP A 72 3.53 4.91 -3.13
N VAL A 73 4.07 6.03 -3.56
CA VAL A 73 3.31 7.24 -3.85
C VAL A 73 3.74 7.87 -5.17
N TRP A 74 2.81 8.61 -5.77
CA TRP A 74 3.13 9.45 -6.89
C TRP A 74 3.92 10.68 -6.42
N PRO A 75 5.12 10.94 -6.96
CA PRO A 75 5.99 11.99 -6.43
C PRO A 75 5.42 13.40 -6.58
N MET A 76 4.45 13.59 -7.47
CA MET A 76 3.80 14.88 -7.67
C MET A 76 2.80 15.21 -6.57
N THR A 77 2.08 14.22 -6.05
CA THR A 77 0.99 14.42 -5.08
C THR A 77 1.30 13.86 -3.70
N GLY A 78 2.21 12.89 -3.61
CA GLY A 78 2.46 12.12 -2.40
C GLY A 78 1.33 11.15 -2.04
N LYS A 79 0.43 10.84 -2.99
CA LYS A 79 -0.69 9.91 -2.82
C LYS A 79 -0.48 8.65 -3.65
N PRO A 80 -1.00 7.48 -3.22
CA PRO A 80 -0.85 6.23 -3.97
C PRO A 80 -1.76 6.17 -5.21
N ASP A 81 -2.90 6.85 -5.17
CA ASP A 81 -4.02 6.76 -6.12
C ASP A 81 -4.18 7.98 -7.05
N ASN A 82 -3.38 9.02 -6.84
CA ASN A 82 -3.52 10.27 -7.58
C ASN A 82 -2.17 10.76 -8.12
N PRO A 83 -1.94 10.68 -9.43
CA PRO A 83 -0.69 11.11 -10.05
C PRO A 83 -0.54 12.63 -10.17
N GLY A 84 -1.64 13.39 -10.01
CA GLY A 84 -1.69 14.84 -10.21
C GLY A 84 -2.19 15.26 -11.58
N SER A 85 -2.66 16.52 -11.64
CA SER A 85 -3.31 17.07 -12.83
C SER A 85 -2.42 17.12 -14.08
N TYR A 86 -1.12 17.24 -13.90
CA TYR A 86 -0.19 17.16 -15.03
C TYR A 86 -0.33 15.85 -15.80
N TYR A 87 -0.24 14.73 -15.08
CA TYR A 87 -0.38 13.40 -15.71
C TYR A 87 -1.78 13.16 -16.25
N THR A 88 -2.82 13.59 -15.54
CA THR A 88 -4.20 13.39 -16.01
C THR A 88 -4.53 14.23 -17.22
N ASN A 89 -3.91 15.39 -17.38
CA ASN A 89 -4.20 16.29 -18.49
C ASN A 89 -3.32 16.04 -19.72
N TYR A 90 -2.06 15.60 -19.52
CA TYR A 90 -1.10 15.45 -20.62
C TYR A 90 -0.89 13.98 -21.04
N VAL A 91 -0.82 13.07 -20.10
CA VAL A 91 -0.54 11.66 -20.37
C VAL A 91 -1.76 10.92 -20.95
N GLY A 92 -2.94 11.49 -20.84
CA GLY A 92 -4.16 10.91 -21.42
C GLY A 92 -4.49 11.36 -22.86
N LEU A 93 -3.65 12.20 -23.47
CA LEU A 93 -3.89 12.68 -24.81
C LEU A 93 -3.11 11.84 -25.85
N PRO A 94 -3.75 11.41 -26.97
CA PRO A 94 -3.03 10.74 -28.03
C PRO A 94 -1.84 11.58 -28.51
N GLY A 95 -0.64 10.99 -28.51
CA GLY A 95 0.58 11.65 -28.97
C GLY A 95 1.35 12.46 -27.92
N THR A 96 0.91 12.48 -26.68
CA THR A 96 1.60 13.19 -25.57
C THR A 96 2.32 12.25 -24.60
N ASP A 97 2.31 10.97 -24.84
CA ASP A 97 3.10 10.03 -24.05
C ASP A 97 4.58 10.17 -24.42
N PRO A 98 5.43 10.64 -23.48
CA PRO A 98 6.88 10.78 -23.73
C PRO A 98 7.58 9.44 -24.00
N ASN A 99 6.94 8.32 -23.70
CA ASN A 99 7.49 6.98 -23.93
C ASN A 99 6.96 6.31 -25.20
N GLY A 100 6.13 6.99 -25.97
CA GLY A 100 5.60 6.48 -27.23
C GLY A 100 4.66 5.29 -27.12
N VAL A 101 4.21 4.96 -25.93
CA VAL A 101 3.31 3.84 -25.67
C VAL A 101 1.88 4.33 -25.70
N GLY A 102 1.42 4.85 -26.79
CA GLY A 102 0.09 5.44 -27.06
C GLY A 102 -1.15 4.80 -26.41
N VAL A 103 -1.09 4.42 -25.18
CA VAL A 103 -2.04 3.52 -24.52
C VAL A 103 -2.98 4.23 -23.53
N PHE A 104 -2.83 5.53 -23.31
CA PHE A 104 -3.59 6.17 -22.25
C PHE A 104 -4.80 6.95 -22.76
N ALA A 105 -5.54 6.35 -23.66
CA ALA A 105 -6.86 6.82 -24.02
C ALA A 105 -7.87 6.68 -22.88
N ASP A 106 -7.57 5.84 -21.89
CA ASP A 106 -8.43 5.64 -20.73
C ASP A 106 -7.94 6.47 -19.55
N LYS A 107 -8.62 7.60 -19.33
CA LYS A 107 -8.47 8.41 -18.13
C LYS A 107 -9.13 7.77 -16.90
N SER A 108 -9.39 6.47 -16.94
CA SER A 108 -10.02 5.78 -15.84
C SER A 108 -9.11 5.80 -14.61
N SER A 109 -9.73 5.96 -13.45
CA SER A 109 -9.06 5.87 -12.16
C SER A 109 -8.28 4.55 -11.99
N ALA A 110 -8.68 3.51 -12.70
CA ALA A 110 -8.06 2.20 -12.69
C ALA A 110 -6.59 2.21 -13.16
N TYR A 111 -6.21 3.12 -14.04
CA TYR A 111 -4.81 3.25 -14.46
C TYR A 111 -3.92 3.81 -13.34
N TYR A 112 -4.44 4.72 -12.56
CA TYR A 112 -3.70 5.42 -11.50
C TYR A 112 -3.84 4.74 -10.15
N ASP A 113 -4.94 4.03 -9.93
CA ASP A 113 -5.20 3.22 -8.74
C ASP A 113 -4.53 1.85 -8.90
N ARG A 114 -3.25 1.81 -8.57
CA ARG A 114 -2.41 0.61 -8.69
C ARG A 114 -2.45 -0.19 -7.40
N PRO A 115 -2.97 -1.43 -7.40
CA PRO A 115 -3.07 -2.26 -6.19
C PRO A 115 -1.74 -2.46 -5.47
N TRP A 116 -0.65 -2.52 -6.21
CA TRP A 116 0.69 -2.72 -5.62
C TRP A 116 1.27 -1.48 -4.94
N ARG A 117 0.64 -0.31 -5.06
CA ARG A 117 0.98 0.89 -4.29
C ARG A 117 0.37 0.86 -2.90
N LEU A 118 -0.48 -0.11 -2.64
CA LEU A 118 -1.17 -0.30 -1.36
C LEU A 118 -0.72 -1.61 -0.71
N SER A 119 -0.71 -1.64 0.62
CA SER A 119 -0.47 -2.86 1.38
C SER A 119 -1.59 -3.88 1.20
N SER A 120 -1.31 -5.12 1.57
CA SER A 120 -2.31 -6.19 1.55
C SER A 120 -3.56 -5.80 2.36
N PRO A 121 -4.74 -6.23 1.91
CA PRO A 121 -5.98 -6.09 2.67
C PRO A 121 -5.93 -6.95 3.93
N ARG A 122 -7.04 -6.96 4.67
CA ARG A 122 -7.21 -7.85 5.82
C ARG A 122 -7.09 -9.31 5.39
N GLU A 123 -6.35 -10.06 6.18
CA GLU A 123 -6.18 -11.50 6.02
C GLU A 123 -6.56 -12.21 7.31
N ILE A 124 -7.27 -13.33 7.19
CA ILE A 124 -7.70 -14.15 8.32
C ILE A 124 -7.19 -15.56 8.10
N ASN A 125 -6.32 -16.01 8.99
CA ASN A 125 -5.78 -17.36 8.96
C ASN A 125 -6.31 -18.14 10.15
N PHE A 126 -6.87 -19.30 9.85
CA PHE A 126 -7.28 -20.29 10.83
C PHE A 126 -6.28 -21.43 10.85
N PHE A 127 -5.90 -21.90 12.03
CA PHE A 127 -5.04 -23.06 12.17
C PHE A 127 -5.52 -24.00 13.28
N LEU A 128 -5.36 -25.27 13.03
CA LEU A 128 -5.55 -26.34 14.00
C LEU A 128 -4.23 -27.12 14.10
N ARG A 129 -3.74 -27.26 15.31
CA ARG A 129 -2.58 -28.12 15.61
C ARG A 129 -3.04 -29.25 16.53
N ILE A 130 -2.61 -30.46 16.23
CA ILE A 130 -2.85 -31.67 17.02
C ILE A 130 -1.50 -32.23 17.39
N ASP A 131 -1.23 -32.36 18.69
CA ASP A 131 -0.02 -32.99 19.19
C ASP A 131 -0.39 -34.42 19.60
N PHE A 132 0.26 -35.40 18.96
CA PHE A 132 0.16 -36.82 19.25
C PHE A 132 1.37 -37.18 20.12
N ASP A 133 1.12 -37.66 21.30
CA ASP A 133 2.17 -38.21 22.18
C ASP A 133 2.47 -39.66 21.85
#